data_7bd230c8d75392f57a67cc65bf3e49b0
#
_entry.id   7bd230c8d75392f57a67cc65bf3e49b0
#
_cell.length_a   1.000
_cell.length_b   1.000
_cell.length_c   1.000
_cell.angle_alpha   90.00
_cell.angle_beta   90.00
_cell.angle_gamma   90.00
#
_symmetry.space_group_name_H-M   'P 1'
#
loop_
_entity.id
_entity.type
_entity.pdbx_description
1 polymer ?
#
loop_
_entity_poly.entity_id
_entity_poly.type
_entity_poly.pdbx_seq_one_letter_code
_entity_poly.pdbx_strand_id
1 'polypeptide(L)'
;GHVEHWLNGEKILEFEAWTDDWFEKKASGKWGNATEYGLAHEGVICLQDHGDPASFRNIKIKELPHKAGKEVELFNGKDLHGWELFGSMRTGVDEEGNLVTENGEDLRYGYLGTREYYKDFDLSVEFKQCSNGNSGLFFHSFVEGGYQNNIVNGWQCEVAPKGHDTAGIYESYGRGWLVQIPDEKENILKEGEWNTLRLRVEGDNVKTWLNGEPMVDINDELIGSKSGRIMLQIHDGNNIKVLWRNFHLTTL
;
A
#
# COMPACT_ATOMS: atom_id res chain seq x y z
N GLY A 1 -16.45 2.64 -7.16
CA GLY A 1 -16.71 3.58 -6.06
C GLY A 1 -18.07 4.29 -6.11
N HIS A 2 -18.94 3.97 -7.10
CA HIS A 2 -20.25 4.64 -7.19
C HIS A 2 -21.18 4.25 -6.05
N VAL A 3 -21.69 5.24 -5.30
CA VAL A 3 -22.55 5.04 -4.14
C VAL A 3 -23.82 5.88 -4.28
N GLU A 4 -24.97 5.24 -4.08
CA GLU A 4 -26.27 5.89 -4.00
C GLU A 4 -27.00 5.52 -2.70
N HIS A 5 -27.55 6.51 -2.02
CA HIS A 5 -28.47 6.28 -0.89
C HIS A 5 -29.90 6.60 -1.29
N TRP A 6 -30.80 5.66 -1.06
CA TRP A 6 -32.21 5.78 -1.36
C TRP A 6 -33.06 5.65 -0.08
N LEU A 7 -34.01 6.53 0.10
CA LEU A 7 -34.97 6.49 1.20
C LEU A 7 -36.38 6.58 0.66
N ASN A 8 -37.22 5.57 0.97
CA ASN A 8 -38.62 5.49 0.52
C ASN A 8 -38.80 5.63 -1.01
N GLY A 9 -37.83 5.18 -1.81
CA GLY A 9 -37.87 5.25 -3.26
C GLY A 9 -37.33 6.56 -3.87
N GLU A 10 -36.86 7.48 -3.07
CA GLU A 10 -36.18 8.70 -3.52
C GLU A 10 -34.68 8.62 -3.29
N LYS A 11 -33.89 8.99 -4.31
CA LYS A 11 -32.43 9.10 -4.19
C LYS A 11 -32.08 10.38 -3.43
N ILE A 12 -31.49 10.22 -2.25
CA ILE A 12 -31.16 11.33 -1.35
C ILE A 12 -29.70 11.74 -1.39
N LEU A 13 -28.82 10.84 -1.84
CA LEU A 13 -27.37 11.05 -1.91
C LEU A 13 -26.76 10.20 -3.01
N GLU A 14 -25.79 10.78 -3.70
CA GLU A 14 -24.97 10.10 -4.72
C GLU A 14 -23.55 10.67 -4.68
N PHE A 15 -22.55 9.81 -4.75
CA PHE A 15 -21.13 10.22 -4.85
C PHE A 15 -20.25 9.09 -5.42
N GLU A 16 -19.07 9.47 -5.88
CA GLU A 16 -18.01 8.55 -6.24
C GLU A 16 -16.98 8.47 -5.09
N ALA A 17 -16.88 7.31 -4.45
CA ALA A 17 -15.85 7.06 -3.43
C ALA A 17 -14.46 6.99 -4.08
N TRP A 18 -13.44 7.34 -3.28
CA TRP A 18 -12.01 7.25 -3.64
C TRP A 18 -11.57 8.19 -4.79
N THR A 19 -12.36 9.21 -5.11
CA THR A 19 -11.98 10.33 -5.98
C THR A 19 -11.33 11.45 -5.16
N ASP A 20 -10.63 12.39 -5.82
CA ASP A 20 -10.06 13.56 -5.12
C ASP A 20 -11.11 14.35 -4.34
N ASP A 21 -12.26 14.59 -4.92
CA ASP A 21 -13.40 15.25 -4.25
C ASP A 21 -13.83 14.49 -2.98
N TRP A 22 -13.85 13.14 -3.04
CA TRP A 22 -14.16 12.33 -1.88
C TRP A 22 -13.07 12.44 -0.79
N PHE A 23 -11.79 12.40 -1.16
CA PHE A 23 -10.67 12.56 -0.23
C PHE A 23 -10.64 13.95 0.41
N GLU A 24 -10.90 15.01 -0.36
CA GLU A 24 -11.01 16.39 0.16
C GLU A 24 -12.15 16.53 1.17
N LYS A 25 -13.32 15.97 0.86
CA LYS A 25 -14.48 15.95 1.76
C LYS A 25 -14.23 15.15 3.03
N LYS A 26 -13.56 13.98 2.92
CA LYS A 26 -13.14 13.19 4.07
C LYS A 26 -12.19 13.99 4.96
N ALA A 27 -11.14 14.61 4.39
CA ALA A 27 -10.14 15.37 5.11
C ALA A 27 -10.71 16.59 5.86
N SER A 28 -11.69 17.29 5.28
CA SER A 28 -12.37 18.43 5.89
C SER A 28 -13.50 18.06 6.85
N GLY A 29 -13.89 16.79 6.89
CA GLY A 29 -15.02 16.28 7.66
C GLY A 29 -14.63 15.77 9.05
N LYS A 30 -15.64 15.24 9.76
CA LYS A 30 -15.50 14.64 11.10
C LYS A 30 -14.41 13.55 11.19
N TRP A 31 -14.17 12.85 10.09
CA TRP A 31 -13.27 11.69 10.01
C TRP A 31 -11.93 12.03 9.35
N GLY A 32 -11.57 13.32 9.26
CA GLY A 32 -10.33 13.76 8.62
C GLY A 32 -9.06 13.17 9.24
N ASN A 33 -9.06 12.92 10.56
CA ASN A 33 -7.93 12.30 11.25
C ASN A 33 -7.96 10.75 11.28
N ALA A 34 -9.05 10.14 10.77
CA ALA A 34 -9.16 8.70 10.69
C ALA A 34 -8.60 8.21 9.33
N THR A 35 -7.31 7.92 9.30
CA THR A 35 -6.54 7.63 8.07
C THR A 35 -7.18 6.53 7.23
N GLU A 36 -7.69 5.47 7.87
CA GLU A 36 -8.22 4.28 7.21
C GLU A 36 -9.75 4.30 6.99
N TYR A 37 -10.45 5.37 7.43
CA TYR A 37 -11.90 5.46 7.32
C TYR A 37 -12.37 5.51 5.88
N GLY A 38 -13.21 4.53 5.50
CA GLY A 38 -13.84 4.43 4.19
C GLY A 38 -12.92 3.97 3.06
N LEU A 39 -11.71 3.48 3.34
CA LEU A 39 -10.75 3.04 2.32
C LEU A 39 -10.88 1.57 1.93
N ALA A 40 -11.40 0.73 2.83
CA ALA A 40 -11.55 -0.69 2.55
C ALA A 40 -12.59 -0.93 1.43
N HIS A 41 -12.18 -1.70 0.42
CA HIS A 41 -13.06 -2.10 -0.70
C HIS A 41 -13.90 -3.35 -0.37
N GLU A 42 -13.54 -4.06 0.69
CA GLU A 42 -14.25 -5.22 1.22
C GLU A 42 -14.42 -5.07 2.71
N GLY A 43 -15.50 -5.60 3.26
CA GLY A 43 -15.76 -5.54 4.70
C GLY A 43 -17.10 -6.15 5.06
N VAL A 44 -17.43 -6.08 6.35
CA VAL A 44 -18.70 -6.57 6.89
C VAL A 44 -19.79 -5.51 6.76
N ILE A 45 -21.03 -5.94 6.59
CA ILE A 45 -22.21 -5.08 6.69
C ILE A 45 -22.60 -5.01 8.16
N CYS A 46 -22.53 -3.82 8.75
CA CYS A 46 -22.88 -3.57 10.14
C CYS A 46 -24.26 -2.89 10.25
N LEU A 47 -25.07 -3.35 11.19
CA LEU A 47 -26.28 -2.67 11.62
C LEU A 47 -25.98 -1.96 12.93
N GLN A 48 -26.26 -0.66 12.99
CA GLN A 48 -25.97 0.16 14.16
C GLN A 48 -27.26 0.66 14.81
N ASP A 49 -27.32 0.64 16.14
CA ASP A 49 -28.20 1.51 16.92
C ASP A 49 -27.40 2.70 17.49
N HIS A 50 -28.09 3.76 17.90
CA HIS A 50 -27.46 4.91 18.53
C HIS A 50 -28.20 5.31 19.81
N GLY A 51 -28.55 4.33 20.62
CA GLY A 51 -29.20 4.48 21.92
C GLY A 51 -30.72 4.26 21.92
N ASP A 52 -31.36 4.24 20.75
CA ASP A 52 -32.77 3.91 20.60
C ASP A 52 -32.96 2.56 19.88
N PRO A 53 -34.01 1.79 20.20
CA PRO A 53 -34.26 0.51 19.53
C PRO A 53 -34.47 0.69 18.02
N ALA A 54 -33.72 -0.05 17.21
CA ALA A 54 -33.88 -0.11 15.76
C ALA A 54 -34.30 -1.51 15.32
N SER A 55 -35.19 -1.61 14.35
CA SER A 55 -35.65 -2.89 13.78
C SER A 55 -35.40 -2.93 12.29
N PHE A 56 -34.81 -4.03 11.82
CA PHE A 56 -34.47 -4.27 10.42
C PHE A 56 -35.19 -5.50 9.91
N ARG A 57 -35.62 -5.50 8.66
CA ARG A 57 -36.22 -6.67 7.98
C ARG A 57 -35.93 -6.64 6.49
N ASN A 58 -36.06 -7.80 5.83
CA ASN A 58 -35.92 -7.96 4.39
C ASN A 58 -34.56 -7.47 3.85
N ILE A 59 -33.48 -7.69 4.62
CA ILE A 59 -32.13 -7.33 4.20
C ILE A 59 -31.76 -8.21 3.01
N LYS A 60 -31.33 -7.58 1.91
CA LYS A 60 -30.90 -8.25 0.68
C LYS A 60 -29.58 -7.69 0.21
N ILE A 61 -28.71 -8.56 -0.31
CA ILE A 61 -27.46 -8.21 -0.97
C ILE A 61 -27.45 -8.79 -2.38
N LYS A 62 -26.83 -8.08 -3.31
CA LYS A 62 -26.52 -8.56 -4.65
C LYS A 62 -25.11 -8.16 -4.99
N GLU A 63 -24.26 -9.14 -5.25
CA GLU A 63 -22.93 -8.90 -5.76
C GLU A 63 -23.00 -8.45 -7.23
N LEU A 64 -22.23 -7.42 -7.56
CA LEU A 64 -22.05 -6.93 -8.93
C LEU A 64 -20.77 -7.52 -9.53
N PRO A 65 -20.71 -7.71 -10.86
CA PRO A 65 -19.49 -8.21 -11.49
C PRO A 65 -18.27 -7.35 -11.17
N HIS A 66 -17.22 -7.98 -10.71
CA HIS A 66 -15.91 -7.33 -10.51
C HIS A 66 -15.22 -7.13 -11.87
N LYS A 67 -14.55 -5.99 -12.04
CA LYS A 67 -13.72 -5.69 -13.23
C LYS A 67 -12.26 -5.84 -12.81
N ALA A 68 -11.63 -6.93 -13.23
CA ALA A 68 -10.19 -7.15 -13.09
C ALA A 68 -9.41 -6.61 -14.30
N GLY A 69 -8.10 -6.57 -14.18
CA GLY A 69 -7.20 -6.24 -15.29
C GLY A 69 -7.12 -4.75 -15.63
N LYS A 70 -7.42 -3.86 -14.68
CA LYS A 70 -7.25 -2.40 -14.87
C LYS A 70 -5.82 -1.99 -14.58
N GLU A 71 -5.17 -1.33 -15.54
CA GLU A 71 -3.92 -0.61 -15.28
C GLU A 71 -4.18 0.62 -14.42
N VAL A 72 -3.32 0.84 -13.44
CA VAL A 72 -3.38 1.95 -12.48
C VAL A 72 -2.06 2.72 -12.54
N GLU A 73 -2.14 4.02 -12.79
CA GLU A 73 -0.99 4.92 -12.68
C GLU A 73 -0.77 5.29 -11.20
N LEU A 74 0.13 4.57 -10.53
CA LEU A 74 0.47 4.85 -9.13
C LEU A 74 1.30 6.12 -8.95
N PHE A 75 2.09 6.50 -9.96
CA PHE A 75 3.01 7.63 -9.89
C PHE A 75 3.15 8.30 -11.26
N ASN A 76 2.89 9.60 -11.31
CA ASN A 76 2.86 10.39 -12.56
C ASN A 76 4.21 11.03 -12.94
N GLY A 77 5.28 10.82 -12.15
CA GLY A 77 6.61 11.39 -12.38
C GLY A 77 6.72 12.91 -12.15
N LYS A 78 5.73 13.56 -11.54
CA LYS A 78 5.67 15.02 -11.37
C LYS A 78 5.46 15.46 -9.93
N ASP A 79 4.60 14.77 -9.22
CA ASP A 79 4.22 15.10 -7.84
C ASP A 79 3.79 13.83 -7.08
N LEU A 80 3.40 13.99 -5.82
CA LEU A 80 2.96 12.91 -4.96
C LEU A 80 1.43 12.76 -4.95
N HIS A 81 0.76 13.16 -6.03
CA HIS A 81 -0.68 12.95 -6.16
C HIS A 81 -1.04 11.46 -6.02
N GLY A 82 -2.05 11.15 -5.22
CA GLY A 82 -2.42 9.77 -4.90
C GLY A 82 -1.62 9.11 -3.77
N TRP A 83 -0.67 9.82 -3.17
CA TRP A 83 0.14 9.36 -2.06
C TRP A 83 -0.08 10.17 -0.78
N GLU A 84 0.16 9.55 0.36
CA GLU A 84 0.07 10.16 1.71
C GLU A 84 1.30 9.81 2.53
N LEU A 85 1.84 10.80 3.24
CA LEU A 85 3.00 10.64 4.11
C LEU A 85 2.58 10.27 5.54
N PHE A 86 3.24 9.26 6.10
CA PHE A 86 3.07 8.79 7.47
C PHE A 86 4.41 8.71 8.18
N GLY A 87 4.45 9.10 9.44
CA GLY A 87 5.69 9.14 10.22
C GLY A 87 6.65 10.22 9.73
N SER A 88 7.94 9.91 9.68
CA SER A 88 8.99 10.86 9.40
C SER A 88 9.86 10.40 8.23
N MET A 89 9.67 11.03 7.07
CA MET A 89 10.59 10.89 5.93
C MET A 89 10.59 12.17 5.12
N ARG A 90 11.68 12.45 4.41
CA ARG A 90 11.70 13.42 3.33
C ARG A 90 11.34 12.69 2.04
N THR A 91 10.40 13.24 1.30
CA THR A 91 9.96 12.68 0.03
C THR A 91 9.62 13.78 -0.95
N GLY A 92 9.66 13.48 -2.22
CA GLY A 92 9.36 14.40 -3.31
C GLY A 92 9.68 13.77 -4.66
N VAL A 93 9.74 14.59 -5.68
CA VAL A 93 10.12 14.18 -7.03
C VAL A 93 11.38 14.97 -7.41
N ASP A 94 12.41 14.25 -7.91
CA ASP A 94 13.64 14.89 -8.36
C ASP A 94 13.52 15.49 -9.78
N GLU A 95 14.59 16.15 -10.26
CA GLU A 95 14.60 16.78 -11.57
C GLU A 95 14.49 15.80 -12.74
N GLU A 96 14.78 14.51 -12.50
CA GLU A 96 14.68 13.42 -13.48
C GLU A 96 13.27 12.75 -13.46
N GLY A 97 12.37 13.18 -12.55
CA GLY A 97 11.04 12.62 -12.38
C GLY A 97 11.00 11.34 -11.53
N ASN A 98 12.04 11.06 -10.75
CA ASN A 98 12.04 9.92 -9.83
C ASN A 98 11.39 10.32 -8.51
N LEU A 99 10.63 9.41 -7.92
CA LEU A 99 10.14 9.54 -6.55
C LEU A 99 11.30 9.29 -5.58
N VAL A 100 11.51 10.22 -4.66
CA VAL A 100 12.57 10.18 -3.66
C VAL A 100 11.99 9.81 -2.31
N THR A 101 12.61 8.83 -1.63
CA THR A 101 12.38 8.54 -0.23
C THR A 101 13.71 8.61 0.52
N GLU A 102 13.76 9.39 1.61
CA GLU A 102 14.99 9.66 2.36
C GLU A 102 14.66 9.86 3.85
N ASN A 103 15.62 9.57 4.75
CA ASN A 103 15.43 9.79 6.18
C ASN A 103 14.91 11.19 6.49
N GLY A 104 13.97 11.26 7.41
CA GLY A 104 13.60 12.49 8.10
C GLY A 104 14.66 12.94 9.11
N GLU A 105 14.45 14.11 9.70
CA GLU A 105 15.41 14.71 10.67
C GLU A 105 15.48 13.92 11.98
N ASP A 106 14.39 13.27 12.37
CA ASP A 106 14.29 12.47 13.61
C ASP A 106 14.81 11.04 13.46
N LEU A 107 15.22 10.65 12.24
CA LEU A 107 15.79 9.35 11.90
C LEU A 107 14.88 8.16 12.24
N ARG A 108 13.56 8.38 12.31
CA ARG A 108 12.56 7.35 12.55
C ARG A 108 12.01 6.79 11.26
N TYR A 109 11.23 5.72 11.38
CA TYR A 109 10.48 5.15 10.26
C TYR A 109 9.59 6.20 9.59
N GLY A 110 9.57 6.17 8.28
CA GLY A 110 8.65 6.92 7.46
C GLY A 110 8.08 6.07 6.36
N TYR A 111 6.84 6.35 5.97
CA TYR A 111 6.13 5.61 4.94
C TYR A 111 5.40 6.57 4.01
N LEU A 112 5.51 6.31 2.73
CA LEU A 112 4.71 6.98 1.71
C LEU A 112 3.74 5.96 1.13
N GLY A 113 2.45 6.09 1.44
CA GLY A 113 1.42 5.12 1.10
C GLY A 113 0.44 5.63 0.06
N THR A 114 -0.07 4.73 -0.76
CA THR A 114 -1.16 5.05 -1.69
C THR A 114 -2.42 5.46 -0.93
N ARG A 115 -3.23 6.37 -1.50
CA ARG A 115 -4.54 6.71 -0.94
C ARG A 115 -5.53 5.58 -1.05
N GLU A 116 -5.44 4.79 -2.13
CA GLU A 116 -6.31 3.66 -2.38
C GLU A 116 -5.76 2.36 -1.80
N TYR A 117 -6.66 1.40 -1.59
CA TYR A 117 -6.36 0.03 -1.20
C TYR A 117 -6.31 -0.88 -2.43
N TYR A 118 -5.44 -1.87 -2.36
CA TYR A 118 -5.30 -2.92 -3.37
C TYR A 118 -5.40 -4.30 -2.69
N LYS A 119 -6.02 -5.26 -3.37
CA LYS A 119 -6.11 -6.65 -2.92
C LYS A 119 -5.29 -7.56 -3.83
N ASP A 120 -5.81 -7.86 -5.01
CA ASP A 120 -5.14 -8.66 -6.00
C ASP A 120 -4.52 -7.75 -7.07
N PHE A 121 -3.23 -7.86 -7.27
CA PHE A 121 -2.50 -7.00 -8.19
C PHE A 121 -1.18 -7.60 -8.65
N ASP A 122 -0.66 -7.07 -9.74
CA ASP A 122 0.67 -7.29 -10.26
C ASP A 122 1.37 -5.93 -10.37
N LEU A 123 2.37 -5.69 -9.53
CA LEU A 123 3.13 -4.45 -9.48
C LEU A 123 4.58 -4.69 -9.89
N SER A 124 5.06 -3.95 -10.86
CA SER A 124 6.49 -3.80 -11.17
C SER A 124 6.93 -2.38 -10.87
N VAL A 125 8.08 -2.21 -10.26
CA VAL A 125 8.70 -0.91 -9.95
C VAL A 125 10.20 -1.00 -10.08
N GLU A 126 10.84 0.09 -10.49
CA GLU A 126 12.29 0.21 -10.44
C GLU A 126 12.70 1.00 -9.19
N PHE A 127 13.75 0.51 -8.50
CA PHE A 127 14.33 1.18 -7.34
C PHE A 127 15.85 1.31 -7.49
N LYS A 128 16.41 2.36 -6.86
CA LYS A 128 17.86 2.59 -6.78
C LYS A 128 18.23 3.01 -5.37
N GLN A 129 19.04 2.20 -4.71
CA GLN A 129 19.62 2.50 -3.40
C GLN A 129 20.79 3.47 -3.57
N CYS A 130 20.62 4.73 -3.17
CA CYS A 130 21.64 5.78 -3.34
C CYS A 130 22.66 5.84 -2.20
N SER A 131 22.31 5.24 -1.05
CA SER A 131 23.13 5.14 0.16
C SER A 131 22.76 3.86 0.89
N ASN A 132 22.82 3.77 2.23
CA ASN A 132 22.23 2.64 2.92
C ASN A 132 20.74 2.53 2.51
N GLY A 133 20.39 1.52 1.77
CA GLY A 133 19.09 1.39 1.11
C GLY A 133 18.10 0.55 1.90
N ASN A 134 18.12 0.57 3.25
CA ASN A 134 17.15 -0.18 4.05
C ASN A 134 15.77 0.48 3.96
N SER A 135 14.93 -0.14 3.18
CA SER A 135 13.62 0.30 2.72
C SER A 135 12.72 -0.92 2.53
N GLY A 136 11.53 -0.73 1.95
CA GLY A 136 10.62 -1.83 1.61
C GLY A 136 9.43 -1.37 0.82
N LEU A 137 8.89 -2.29 0.04
CA LEU A 137 7.62 -2.15 -0.65
C LEU A 137 6.56 -2.89 0.16
N PHE A 138 5.78 -2.15 0.95
CA PHE A 138 4.69 -2.70 1.73
C PHE A 138 3.45 -2.94 0.87
N PHE A 139 2.68 -3.96 1.22
CA PHE A 139 1.39 -4.27 0.61
C PHE A 139 0.39 -4.78 1.65
N HIS A 140 -0.90 -4.69 1.34
CA HIS A 140 -1.99 -4.97 2.27
C HIS A 140 -1.75 -4.30 3.63
N SER A 141 -1.20 -3.10 3.59
CA SER A 141 -0.75 -2.39 4.78
C SER A 141 -1.72 -1.31 5.21
N PHE A 142 -1.68 -0.99 6.51
CA PHE A 142 -2.47 0.07 7.12
C PHE A 142 -1.71 0.72 8.26
N VAL A 143 -2.01 1.99 8.53
CA VAL A 143 -1.36 2.79 9.57
C VAL A 143 -2.22 2.78 10.82
N GLU A 144 -1.63 2.40 11.95
CA GLU A 144 -2.30 2.43 13.23
C GLU A 144 -2.11 3.79 13.91
N GLY A 145 -3.23 4.44 14.30
CA GLY A 145 -3.20 5.64 15.12
C GLY A 145 -3.05 7.00 14.42
N GLY A 146 -3.12 7.05 13.08
CA GLY A 146 -3.18 8.30 12.30
C GLY A 146 -1.85 8.76 11.71
N TYR A 147 -1.85 9.92 11.01
CA TYR A 147 -0.73 10.42 10.20
C TYR A 147 0.59 10.66 10.95
N GLN A 148 0.53 10.97 12.24
CA GLN A 148 1.74 11.20 13.06
C GLN A 148 2.36 9.89 13.55
N ASN A 149 1.70 8.76 13.30
CA ASN A 149 2.17 7.46 13.72
C ASN A 149 3.02 6.81 12.62
N ASN A 150 4.01 6.03 13.03
CA ASN A 150 4.88 5.24 12.17
C ASN A 150 4.74 3.73 12.42
N ILE A 151 3.60 3.30 13.01
CA ILE A 151 3.25 1.89 13.15
C ILE A 151 2.46 1.49 11.91
N VAL A 152 3.10 0.72 11.04
CA VAL A 152 2.50 0.19 9.83
C VAL A 152 2.44 -1.32 9.93
N ASN A 153 1.22 -1.85 9.97
CA ASN A 153 0.94 -3.27 9.90
C ASN A 153 0.78 -3.70 8.44
N GLY A 154 1.01 -4.96 8.15
CA GLY A 154 0.91 -5.55 6.82
C GLY A 154 2.19 -6.28 6.43
N TRP A 155 2.38 -6.51 5.15
CA TRP A 155 3.50 -7.27 4.64
C TRP A 155 4.44 -6.39 3.81
N GLN A 156 5.72 -6.66 3.94
CA GLN A 156 6.78 -5.98 3.24
C GLN A 156 7.46 -6.95 2.28
N CYS A 157 7.59 -6.55 1.02
CA CYS A 157 8.59 -7.05 0.11
C CYS A 157 9.86 -6.22 0.36
N GLU A 158 10.89 -6.85 0.90
CA GLU A 158 12.08 -6.18 1.40
C GLU A 158 12.87 -5.48 0.30
N VAL A 159 13.43 -4.31 0.60
CA VAL A 159 14.44 -3.60 -0.20
C VAL A 159 15.54 -3.16 0.75
N ALA A 160 16.63 -3.90 0.79
CA ALA A 160 17.72 -3.70 1.73
C ALA A 160 19.08 -3.84 1.05
N PRO A 161 20.19 -3.46 1.68
CA PRO A 161 21.53 -3.77 1.19
C PRO A 161 21.71 -5.29 1.00
N LYS A 162 22.62 -5.68 0.13
CA LYS A 162 22.92 -7.09 -0.13
C LYS A 162 23.22 -7.87 1.16
N GLY A 163 22.67 -9.07 1.28
CA GLY A 163 22.74 -9.90 2.47
C GLY A 163 21.67 -9.58 3.53
N HIS A 164 20.63 -8.82 3.13
CA HIS A 164 19.53 -8.43 4.00
C HIS A 164 18.15 -8.69 3.39
N ASP A 165 18.03 -9.77 2.62
CA ASP A 165 16.77 -10.37 2.17
C ASP A 165 15.96 -9.56 1.14
N THR A 166 16.59 -8.76 0.25
CA THR A 166 15.87 -8.03 -0.81
C THR A 166 14.98 -8.95 -1.63
N ALA A 167 13.71 -8.56 -1.80
CA ALA A 167 12.58 -9.31 -2.36
C ALA A 167 12.03 -10.45 -1.47
N GLY A 168 12.52 -10.62 -0.24
CA GLY A 168 11.92 -11.47 0.79
C GLY A 168 10.61 -10.90 1.33
N ILE A 169 9.88 -11.68 2.11
CA ILE A 169 8.58 -11.28 2.68
C ILE A 169 8.64 -11.25 4.21
N TYR A 170 8.34 -10.08 4.77
CA TYR A 170 8.28 -9.84 6.21
C TYR A 170 6.88 -9.35 6.61
N GLU A 171 6.33 -9.86 7.71
CA GLU A 171 5.07 -9.37 8.30
C GLU A 171 5.36 -8.40 9.44
N SER A 172 5.11 -7.12 9.19
CA SER A 172 5.34 -6.03 10.15
C SER A 172 4.34 -6.06 11.29
N TYR A 173 4.83 -6.01 12.53
CA TYR A 173 4.05 -6.15 13.77
C TYR A 173 3.22 -7.44 13.85
N GLY A 174 3.62 -8.48 13.12
CA GLY A 174 2.97 -9.78 13.08
C GLY A 174 3.96 -10.93 13.30
N ARG A 175 4.01 -11.88 12.35
CA ARG A 175 4.83 -13.10 12.46
C ARG A 175 6.32 -12.91 12.14
N GLY A 176 6.74 -11.71 11.69
CA GLY A 176 8.11 -11.46 11.26
C GLY A 176 8.41 -12.02 9.87
N TRP A 177 9.61 -12.57 9.67
CA TRP A 177 10.02 -13.16 8.39
C TRP A 177 9.15 -14.36 8.01
N LEU A 178 8.47 -14.27 6.88
CA LEU A 178 7.78 -15.39 6.24
C LEU A 178 8.74 -16.11 5.26
N VAL A 179 9.53 -15.33 4.51
CA VAL A 179 10.56 -15.86 3.61
C VAL A 179 11.77 -14.96 3.63
N GLN A 180 12.91 -15.51 3.96
CA GLN A 180 14.23 -14.91 3.81
C GLN A 180 14.87 -15.39 2.51
N ILE A 181 15.73 -14.57 1.91
CA ILE A 181 16.38 -14.86 0.63
C ILE A 181 17.79 -15.39 0.88
N PRO A 182 18.17 -16.54 0.32
CA PRO A 182 19.55 -17.00 0.38
C PRO A 182 20.53 -15.98 -0.21
N ASP A 183 21.66 -15.73 0.47
CA ASP A 183 22.67 -14.72 0.05
C ASP A 183 23.12 -14.89 -1.40
N GLU A 184 23.22 -16.12 -1.88
CA GLU A 184 23.61 -16.41 -3.27
C GLU A 184 22.58 -15.92 -4.30
N LYS A 185 21.29 -15.88 -3.95
CA LYS A 185 20.25 -15.31 -4.81
C LYS A 185 20.30 -13.77 -4.85
N GLU A 186 20.75 -13.14 -3.78
CA GLU A 186 20.89 -11.67 -3.74
C GLU A 186 22.07 -11.15 -4.57
N ASN A 187 22.92 -12.02 -5.12
CA ASN A 187 24.01 -11.61 -6.00
C ASN A 187 23.57 -10.87 -7.26
N ILE A 188 22.30 -10.95 -7.62
CA ILE A 188 21.70 -10.22 -8.74
C ILE A 188 21.34 -8.77 -8.40
N LEU A 189 21.30 -8.39 -7.11
CA LEU A 189 21.09 -7.01 -6.66
C LEU A 189 22.26 -6.13 -7.11
N LYS A 190 21.96 -5.05 -7.79
CA LYS A 190 22.89 -4.06 -8.30
C LYS A 190 22.90 -2.85 -7.36
N GLU A 191 23.77 -2.86 -6.37
CA GLU A 191 23.88 -1.76 -5.41
C GLU A 191 24.27 -0.44 -6.11
N GLY A 192 23.57 0.64 -5.78
CA GLY A 192 23.80 1.95 -6.40
C GLY A 192 23.29 2.09 -7.85
N GLU A 193 22.70 1.05 -8.42
CA GLU A 193 22.13 1.04 -9.76
C GLU A 193 20.61 0.80 -9.72
N TRP A 194 19.96 0.95 -10.86
CA TRP A 194 18.55 0.62 -11.01
C TRP A 194 18.32 -0.89 -10.99
N ASN A 195 17.39 -1.32 -10.15
CA ASN A 195 16.90 -2.69 -10.05
C ASN A 195 15.39 -2.72 -10.30
N THR A 196 14.89 -3.79 -10.89
CA THR A 196 13.45 -4.03 -11.05
C THR A 196 12.97 -4.97 -9.96
N LEU A 197 12.00 -4.54 -9.17
CA LEU A 197 11.26 -5.38 -8.23
C LEU A 197 9.86 -5.60 -8.78
N ARG A 198 9.41 -6.86 -8.83
CA ARG A 198 8.03 -7.20 -9.14
C ARG A 198 7.42 -7.97 -7.99
N LEU A 199 6.21 -7.57 -7.62
CA LEU A 199 5.38 -8.20 -6.60
C LEU A 199 4.01 -8.52 -7.20
N ARG A 200 3.62 -9.79 -7.20
CA ARG A 200 2.28 -10.24 -7.58
C ARG A 200 1.59 -10.85 -6.38
N VAL A 201 0.38 -10.38 -6.11
CA VAL A 201 -0.52 -10.91 -5.10
C VAL A 201 -1.82 -11.30 -5.78
N GLU A 202 -2.21 -12.57 -5.66
CA GLU A 202 -3.45 -13.10 -6.26
C GLU A 202 -4.05 -14.15 -5.32
N GLY A 203 -5.16 -13.79 -4.64
CA GLY A 203 -5.68 -14.59 -3.53
C GLY A 203 -4.59 -14.81 -2.48
N ASP A 204 -4.38 -16.07 -2.09
CA ASP A 204 -3.38 -16.44 -1.10
C ASP A 204 -1.94 -16.48 -1.65
N ASN A 205 -1.77 -16.40 -2.97
CA ASN A 205 -0.46 -16.57 -3.61
C ASN A 205 0.29 -15.25 -3.71
N VAL A 206 1.53 -15.23 -3.20
CA VAL A 206 2.47 -14.11 -3.28
C VAL A 206 3.74 -14.53 -3.99
N LYS A 207 4.10 -13.79 -5.03
CA LYS A 207 5.33 -13.99 -5.80
C LYS A 207 6.14 -12.71 -5.90
N THR A 208 7.46 -12.85 -5.77
CA THR A 208 8.39 -11.74 -5.99
C THR A 208 9.46 -12.10 -7.00
N TRP A 209 9.95 -11.08 -7.71
CA TRP A 209 11.09 -11.19 -8.63
C TRP A 209 12.01 -9.99 -8.43
N LEU A 210 13.31 -10.22 -8.46
CA LEU A 210 14.34 -9.20 -8.50
C LEU A 210 15.11 -9.31 -9.82
N ASN A 211 15.13 -8.23 -10.60
CA ASN A 211 15.79 -8.18 -11.92
C ASN A 211 15.36 -9.30 -12.88
N GLY A 212 14.09 -9.73 -12.77
CA GLY A 212 13.51 -10.80 -13.57
C GLY A 212 13.68 -12.22 -13.02
N GLU A 213 14.54 -12.43 -12.02
CA GLU A 213 14.75 -13.73 -11.39
C GLU A 213 13.72 -13.97 -10.26
N PRO A 214 13.07 -15.15 -10.19
CA PRO A 214 12.10 -15.45 -9.16
C PRO A 214 12.78 -15.62 -7.78
N MET A 215 12.27 -14.88 -6.80
CA MET A 215 12.79 -14.87 -5.44
C MET A 215 11.87 -15.64 -4.48
N VAL A 216 10.58 -15.31 -4.45
CA VAL A 216 9.56 -15.91 -3.59
C VAL A 216 8.39 -16.44 -4.40
N ASP A 217 7.82 -17.57 -3.97
CA ASP A 217 6.52 -18.10 -4.39
C ASP A 217 5.90 -18.84 -3.21
N ILE A 218 4.96 -18.19 -2.50
CA ILE A 218 4.31 -18.75 -1.31
C ILE A 218 2.79 -18.62 -1.39
N ASN A 219 2.10 -19.42 -0.60
CA ASN A 219 0.67 -19.27 -0.33
C ASN A 219 0.47 -18.97 1.15
N ASP A 220 -0.30 -17.92 1.46
CA ASP A 220 -0.60 -17.49 2.81
C ASP A 220 -2.04 -16.96 2.91
N GLU A 221 -2.91 -17.72 3.57
CA GLU A 221 -4.35 -17.41 3.70
C GLU A 221 -4.58 -16.08 4.42
N LEU A 222 -3.69 -15.67 5.34
CA LEU A 222 -3.82 -14.40 6.03
C LEU A 222 -3.57 -13.23 5.07
N ILE A 223 -2.57 -13.34 4.20
CA ILE A 223 -2.33 -12.36 3.13
C ILE A 223 -3.55 -12.27 2.21
N GLY A 224 -4.04 -13.41 1.71
CA GLY A 224 -5.17 -13.47 0.78
C GLY A 224 -6.48 -12.95 1.36
N SER A 225 -6.63 -12.98 2.69
CA SER A 225 -7.81 -12.44 3.38
C SER A 225 -7.81 -10.92 3.54
N LYS A 226 -6.74 -10.22 3.14
CA LYS A 226 -6.55 -8.77 3.38
C LYS A 226 -6.53 -7.97 2.08
N SER A 227 -6.72 -6.69 2.25
CA SER A 227 -6.41 -5.63 1.29
C SER A 227 -5.83 -4.44 2.04
N GLY A 228 -5.13 -3.55 1.36
CA GLY A 228 -4.56 -2.39 2.02
C GLY A 228 -3.76 -1.52 1.07
N ARG A 229 -3.04 -0.57 1.65
CA ARG A 229 -2.17 0.35 0.91
C ARG A 229 -0.95 -0.37 0.36
N ILE A 230 -0.43 0.13 -0.73
CA ILE A 230 0.96 -0.07 -1.15
C ILE A 230 1.75 1.09 -0.56
N MET A 231 2.86 0.80 0.15
CA MET A 231 3.67 1.84 0.78
C MET A 231 5.16 1.64 0.50
N LEU A 232 5.87 2.75 0.38
CA LEU A 232 7.32 2.80 0.34
C LEU A 232 7.83 3.19 1.72
N GLN A 233 8.69 2.38 2.30
CA GLN A 233 9.26 2.61 3.63
C GLN A 233 10.63 3.30 3.53
N ILE A 234 10.96 4.08 4.55
CA ILE A 234 12.33 4.35 4.99
C ILE A 234 12.47 3.80 6.41
N HIS A 235 13.44 2.90 6.59
CA HIS A 235 13.76 2.31 7.89
C HIS A 235 14.30 3.39 8.87
N ASP A 236 14.24 3.15 10.18
CA ASP A 236 14.90 3.99 11.16
C ASP A 236 16.43 3.92 10.96
N GLY A 237 17.11 4.99 11.36
CA GLY A 237 18.54 5.13 11.18
C GLY A 237 18.91 6.33 10.30
N ASN A 238 20.15 6.40 9.88
CA ASN A 238 20.66 7.51 9.09
C ASN A 238 21.20 7.04 7.74
N ASN A 239 21.39 8.00 6.85
CA ASN A 239 21.99 7.78 5.54
C ASN A 239 21.23 6.75 4.68
N ILE A 240 19.90 6.80 4.73
CA ILE A 240 19.05 5.97 3.88
C ILE A 240 18.42 6.86 2.81
N LYS A 241 18.59 6.48 1.56
CA LYS A 241 17.97 7.12 0.40
C LYS A 241 17.73 6.12 -0.70
N VAL A 242 16.48 6.07 -1.16
CA VAL A 242 16.06 5.24 -2.28
C VAL A 242 15.29 6.09 -3.29
N LEU A 243 15.60 5.90 -4.57
CA LEU A 243 14.83 6.45 -5.68
C LEU A 243 13.93 5.36 -6.27
N TRP A 244 12.74 5.77 -6.73
CA TRP A 244 11.75 4.89 -7.31
C TRP A 244 11.20 5.48 -8.61
N ARG A 245 10.91 4.62 -9.60
CA ARG A 245 10.30 5.02 -10.87
C ARG A 245 9.62 3.84 -11.57
N ASN A 246 8.97 4.11 -12.69
CA ASN A 246 8.40 3.08 -13.56
C ASN A 246 7.45 2.13 -12.82
N PHE A 247 6.51 2.71 -12.05
CA PHE A 247 5.46 1.94 -11.39
C PHE A 247 4.44 1.45 -12.43
N HIS A 248 4.30 0.15 -12.57
CA HIS A 248 3.30 -0.50 -13.42
C HIS A 248 2.46 -1.43 -12.55
N LEU A 249 1.25 -1.02 -12.23
CA LEU A 249 0.30 -1.82 -11.47
C LEU A 249 -0.88 -2.21 -12.34
N THR A 250 -1.24 -3.48 -12.29
CA THR A 250 -2.47 -4.03 -12.87
C THR A 250 -3.27 -4.70 -11.77
N THR A 251 -4.54 -4.34 -11.57
CA THR A 251 -5.44 -5.08 -10.68
C THR A 251 -5.84 -6.40 -11.33
N LEU A 252 -6.00 -7.46 -10.50
CA LEU A 252 -6.31 -8.82 -10.96
C LEU A 252 -7.73 -9.23 -10.63
#